data_69030ed5d07e46f561d57245a518fa36
#
_entry.id   69030ed5d07e46f561d57245a518fa36
#
_cell.length_a   1.000
_cell.length_b   1.000
_cell.length_c   1.000
_cell.angle_alpha   90.00
_cell.angle_beta   90.00
_cell.angle_gamma   90.00
#
_symmetry.space_group_name_H-M   'P 1'
#
loop_
_entity.id
_entity.type
_entity.pdbx_description
1 polymer ?
#
loop_
_entity_poly.entity_id
_entity_poly.type
_entity_poly.pdbx_seq_one_letter_code
_entity_poly.pdbx_strand_id
1 'polypeptide(L)' 'MKKHNQNIEDALKLTDAMIMLANQGELDRKDTGCGVLYGIMLDAAYKIRKVAKCEREAHIDKGDWDNSLNR' A
#
# COMPACT_ATOMS: atom_id res chain seq x y z
N MET A 1 -16.54 5.68 -7.69
CA MET A 1 -16.20 4.71 -6.63
C MET A 1 -16.62 5.28 -5.28
N LYS A 2 -17.12 4.44 -4.39
CA LYS A 2 -17.49 4.87 -3.04
C LYS A 2 -16.26 5.33 -2.28
N LYS A 3 -16.43 6.31 -1.41
CA LYS A 3 -15.29 6.90 -0.69
C LYS A 3 -14.48 5.90 0.11
N HIS A 4 -15.14 4.97 0.81
CA HIS A 4 -14.39 3.99 1.60
C HIS A 4 -13.58 3.04 0.72
N ASN A 5 -14.08 2.71 -0.47
CA ASN A 5 -13.34 1.88 -1.42
C ASN A 5 -12.21 2.69 -2.08
N GLN A 6 -12.45 3.95 -2.36
CA GLN A 6 -11.40 4.83 -2.89
C GLN A 6 -10.24 4.95 -1.89
N ASN A 7 -10.56 5.05 -0.61
CA ASN A 7 -9.52 5.14 0.42
C ASN A 7 -8.67 3.87 0.47
N ILE A 8 -9.28 2.70 0.27
CA ILE A 8 -8.53 1.45 0.20
C ILE A 8 -7.58 1.46 -1.01
N GLU A 9 -8.07 1.89 -2.18
CA GLU A 9 -7.24 2.02 -3.37
C GLU A 9 -6.10 3.02 -3.15
N ASP A 10 -6.40 4.15 -2.51
CA ASP A 10 -5.39 5.16 -2.23
C ASP A 10 -4.33 4.64 -1.25
N ALA A 11 -4.75 3.84 -0.27
CA ALA A 11 -3.80 3.19 0.65
C ALA A 11 -2.85 2.26 -0.10
N LEU A 12 -3.38 1.48 -1.06
CA LEU A 12 -2.55 0.60 -1.88
C LEU A 12 -1.55 1.40 -2.72
N LYS A 13 -2.00 2.49 -3.33
CA LYS A 13 -1.11 3.37 -4.09
C LYS A 13 -0.02 3.97 -3.21
N LEU A 14 -0.38 4.34 -1.99
CA LEU A 14 0.59 4.89 -1.05
C LEU A 14 1.66 3.85 -0.71
N THR A 15 1.27 2.60 -0.50
CA THR A 15 2.25 1.56 -0.22
C THR A 15 3.21 1.33 -1.39
N ASP A 16 2.71 1.43 -2.63
CA ASP A 16 3.57 1.33 -3.81
C ASP A 16 4.61 2.47 -3.80
N ALA A 17 4.18 3.69 -3.49
CA ALA A 17 5.09 4.83 -3.41
C ALA A 17 6.12 4.64 -2.29
N MET A 18 5.70 4.12 -1.14
CA MET A 18 6.59 3.84 -0.01
C MET A 18 7.66 2.82 -0.40
N ILE A 19 7.26 1.75 -1.09
CA ILE A 19 8.19 0.71 -1.51
C ILE A 19 9.21 1.28 -2.51
N MET A 20 8.76 2.06 -3.47
CA MET A 20 9.64 2.68 -4.45
C MET A 20 10.64 3.62 -3.76
N LEU A 21 10.15 4.44 -2.84
CA LEU A 21 11.02 5.38 -2.11
C LEU A 21 12.03 4.63 -1.25
N ALA A 22 11.59 3.59 -0.56
CA ALA A 22 12.49 2.82 0.30
C ALA A 22 13.59 2.12 -0.50
N ASN A 23 13.24 1.55 -1.66
CA ASN A 23 14.22 0.91 -2.53
C ASN A 23 15.21 1.94 -3.10
N GLN A 24 14.72 3.10 -3.50
CA GLN A 24 15.60 4.16 -3.99
C GLN A 24 16.48 4.70 -2.87
N GLY A 25 15.89 4.89 -1.70
CA GLY A 25 16.63 5.36 -0.53
C GLY A 25 17.74 4.38 -0.13
N GLU A 26 17.46 3.09 -0.21
CA GLU A 26 18.46 2.06 0.09
C GLU A 26 19.64 2.13 -0.86
N LEU A 27 19.39 2.39 -2.14
CA LEU A 27 20.46 2.55 -3.12
C LEU A 27 21.31 3.79 -2.85
N ASP A 28 20.68 4.85 -2.38
CA ASP A 28 21.32 6.14 -2.16
C ASP A 28 21.74 6.35 -0.70
N ARG A 29 21.55 5.35 0.15
CA ARG A 29 21.79 5.55 1.58
C ARG A 29 23.24 5.93 1.86
N LYS A 30 23.38 6.83 2.82
CA LYS A 30 24.67 7.36 3.20
C LYS A 30 25.26 6.65 4.42
N ASP A 31 24.39 6.11 5.27
CA ASP A 31 24.82 5.51 6.52
C ASP A 31 23.83 4.43 6.99
N THR A 32 24.16 3.81 8.10
CA THR A 32 23.35 2.74 8.69
C THR A 32 21.97 3.25 9.12
N GLY A 33 21.89 4.49 9.62
CA GLY A 33 20.63 5.08 10.03
C GLY A 33 19.62 5.18 8.89
N CYS A 34 20.10 5.54 7.70
CA CYS A 34 19.26 5.55 6.50
C CYS A 34 18.76 4.15 6.18
N GLY A 35 19.61 3.13 6.32
CA GLY A 35 19.21 1.76 6.09
C GLY A 35 18.11 1.30 7.04
N VAL A 36 18.20 1.70 8.31
CA VAL A 36 17.17 1.39 9.31
C VAL A 36 15.84 2.05 8.91
N LEU A 37 15.88 3.31 8.51
CA LEU A 37 14.68 4.03 8.07
C LEU A 37 13.99 3.30 6.93
N TYR A 38 14.73 2.93 5.90
CA TYR A 38 14.12 2.31 4.71
C TYR A 38 13.68 0.88 4.98
N GLY A 39 14.36 0.18 5.88
CA GLY A 39 13.91 -1.15 6.33
C GLY A 39 12.57 -1.08 7.03
N ILE A 40 12.40 -0.13 7.95
CA ILE A 40 11.13 0.10 8.65
C ILE A 40 10.04 0.48 7.65
N MET A 41 10.38 1.36 6.70
CA MET A 41 9.42 1.80 5.68
C MET A 41 8.92 0.63 4.84
N LEU A 42 9.80 -0.27 4.42
CA LEU A 42 9.42 -1.45 3.66
C LEU A 42 8.52 -2.38 4.49
N ASP A 43 8.90 -2.66 5.73
CA ASP A 43 8.09 -3.52 6.60
C ASP A 43 6.69 -2.94 6.79
N ALA A 44 6.61 -1.64 7.04
CA ALA A 44 5.33 -0.96 7.21
C ALA A 44 4.50 -1.01 5.94
N ALA A 45 5.13 -0.76 4.78
CA ALA A 45 4.43 -0.76 3.50
C ALA A 45 3.84 -2.13 3.18
N TYR A 46 4.61 -3.20 3.36
CA TYR A 46 4.11 -4.55 3.09
C TYR A 46 3.00 -4.95 4.04
N LYS A 47 3.10 -4.55 5.32
CA LYS A 47 2.05 -4.82 6.29
C LYS A 47 0.76 -4.11 5.94
N ILE A 48 0.84 -2.83 5.61
CA ILE A 48 -0.32 -2.03 5.20
C ILE A 48 -0.94 -2.62 3.93
N ARG A 49 -0.11 -2.96 2.95
CA ARG A 49 -0.56 -3.53 1.69
C ARG A 49 -1.34 -4.82 1.91
N LYS A 50 -0.85 -5.68 2.79
CA LYS A 50 -1.52 -6.95 3.10
C LYS A 50 -2.91 -6.69 3.69
N VAL A 51 -3.00 -5.78 4.66
CA VAL A 51 -4.28 -5.45 5.30
C VAL A 51 -5.23 -4.79 4.30
N ALA A 52 -4.73 -3.87 3.49
CA ALA A 52 -5.56 -3.19 2.49
C ALA A 52 -6.10 -4.16 1.45
N LYS A 53 -5.29 -5.11 1.00
CA LYS A 53 -5.74 -6.14 0.05
C LYS A 53 -6.80 -7.04 0.67
N CYS A 54 -6.63 -7.42 1.93
CA CYS A 54 -7.64 -8.22 2.63
C CYS A 54 -8.96 -7.46 2.76
N GLU A 55 -8.88 -6.17 3.05
CA GLU A 55 -10.07 -5.32 3.16
C GLU A 55 -10.78 -5.19 1.82
N ARG A 56 -10.01 -5.02 0.75
CA ARG A 56 -10.58 -4.95 -0.61
C ARG A 56 -11.31 -6.25 -0.95
N GLU A 57 -10.68 -7.41 -0.66
CA GLU A 57 -11.30 -8.70 -0.92
C GLU A 57 -12.59 -8.88 -0.12
N ALA A 58 -12.60 -8.45 1.14
CA ALA A 58 -13.79 -8.52 1.97
C ALA A 58 -14.93 -7.69 1.37
N HIS A 59 -14.62 -6.50 0.85
CA HIS A 59 -15.63 -5.65 0.22
C HIS A 59 -16.12 -6.24 -1.09
N ILE A 60 -15.24 -6.85 -1.87
CA ILE A 60 -15.63 -7.54 -3.12
C ILE A 60 -16.58 -8.70 -2.78
N ASP A 61 -16.24 -9.50 -1.78
CA ASP A 61 -17.05 -10.66 -1.39
C ASP A 61 -18.43 -10.27 -0.90
N LYS A 62 -18.56 -9.10 -0.29
CA LYS A 62 -19.85 -8.58 0.16
C LYS A 62 -20.65 -7.90 -0.95
N GLY A 63 -20.07 -7.79 -2.16
CA GLY A 63 -20.69 -7.09 -3.25
C GLY A 63 -20.65 -5.57 -3.09
N ASP A 64 -19.77 -5.06 -2.25
CA ASP A 64 -19.66 -3.62 -1.96
C ASP A 64 -18.47 -2.98 -2.65
N TRP A 65 -17.95 -3.60 -3.71
CA TRP A 65 -16.87 -3.02 -4.49
C TRP A 65 -17.42 -2.47 -5.79
N ASP A 66 -16.97 -1.29 -6.19
CA ASP A 66 -17.42 -0.65 -7.42
C ASP A 66 -16.72 -1.25 -8.61
N ASN A 67 -17.41 -2.08 -9.28
CA ASN A 67 -16.85 -2.56 -10.49
C ASN A 67 -17.56 -1.97 -11.65
N SER A 68 -17.62 -1.57 -11.77
CA SER A 68 -18.38 -1.29 -12.61
C SER A 68 -18.45 -1.86 -13.86
N LEU A 69 -18.30 -2.59 -13.12
CA LEU A 69 -18.45 -2.93 -13.75
C LEU A 69 -19.00 -3.11 -14.36
N ASN A 70 -18.93 -3.10 -14.06
CA ASN A 70 -19.25 -3.24 -14.36
C ASN A 70 -19.87 -3.42 -14.93
N ARG A 71 -20.06 -3.25 -15.15
CA ARG A 71 -20.39 -3.45 -15.46
C ARG A 71 -20.70 -3.39 -15.90
#